data_4fd1443d509429dce71c8f09d6b39910
#
_entry.id   4fd1443d509429dce71c8f09d6b39910
#
_cell.length_a   1.000
_cell.length_b   1.000
_cell.length_c   1.000
_cell.angle_alpha   90.00
_cell.angle_beta   90.00
_cell.angle_gamma   90.00
#
_symmetry.space_group_name_H-M   'P 1'
#
loop_
_entity.id
_entity.type
_entity.pdbx_description
1 polymer ?
#
loop_
_entity_poly.entity_id
_entity_poly.type
_entity_poly.pdbx_seq_one_letter_code
_entity_poly.pdbx_strand_id
1 'polypeptide(L)'
;MTIPLYERASEAARYILATAKTRTPRVAVVLGSGLGGVADAVQDGLEIPYSEIPHFVNSTVEGHAGKLIIGSCGGVDVVLMKGRVHFYEGYSMEEVTLPVRVFNLMGIRSLILTNAAGGAAPHLSPGSLMAITDHINMMGENPLQGPNDERFGPRFPDMSGVYTPSYVEAAHEIAREIGAVLFEGVYMALRGPSYETPAEIRMMRKLGADAVGMSTVPEATVARHCGMNVLAISCITNVAAGLAAAEIDHSEVMAVGERAGKQLAELIVRVIPRLVSTNS
;
A
#
# COMPACT_ATOMS: atom_id res chain seq x y z
N MET A 1 31.97 -0.04 1.88
CA MET A 1 31.10 1.17 1.91
C MET A 1 29.73 0.74 1.41
N THR A 2 28.66 1.05 2.13
CA THR A 2 27.28 0.78 1.67
C THR A 2 26.94 1.77 0.55
N ILE A 3 26.32 1.28 -0.51
CA ILE A 3 25.84 2.13 -1.62
C ILE A 3 24.76 3.08 -1.08
N PRO A 4 24.84 4.40 -1.34
CA PRO A 4 23.85 5.36 -0.87
C PRO A 4 22.42 5.02 -1.37
N LEU A 5 21.41 5.40 -0.61
CA LEU A 5 20.01 5.07 -0.88
C LEU A 5 19.53 5.52 -2.27
N TYR A 6 19.92 6.74 -2.67
CA TYR A 6 19.52 7.30 -3.97
C TYR A 6 20.13 6.49 -5.14
N GLU A 7 21.38 6.09 -5.02
CA GLU A 7 22.08 5.29 -6.03
C GLU A 7 21.43 3.91 -6.15
N ARG A 8 21.10 3.25 -5.03
CA ARG A 8 20.36 1.97 -5.02
C ARG A 8 18.99 2.11 -5.70
N ALA A 9 18.23 3.14 -5.33
CA ALA A 9 16.93 3.40 -5.95
C ALA A 9 17.05 3.71 -7.46
N SER A 10 18.11 4.45 -7.86
CA SER A 10 18.38 4.79 -9.26
C SER A 10 18.78 3.57 -10.09
N GLU A 11 19.57 2.66 -9.53
CA GLU A 11 19.93 1.40 -10.20
C GLU A 11 18.71 0.52 -10.45
N ALA A 12 17.87 0.36 -9.42
CA ALA A 12 16.62 -0.39 -9.54
C ALA A 12 15.66 0.25 -10.57
N ALA A 13 15.47 1.58 -10.52
CA ALA A 13 14.61 2.29 -11.46
C ALA A 13 15.08 2.13 -12.92
N ARG A 14 16.38 2.27 -13.17
CA ARG A 14 16.96 2.07 -14.50
C ARG A 14 16.77 0.65 -15.01
N TYR A 15 16.98 -0.35 -14.16
CA TYR A 15 16.76 -1.75 -14.50
C TYR A 15 15.31 -2.00 -14.90
N ILE A 16 14.35 -1.53 -14.10
CA ILE A 16 12.92 -1.71 -14.36
C ILE A 16 12.52 -1.01 -15.66
N LEU A 17 12.93 0.24 -15.87
CA LEU A 17 12.62 1.00 -17.09
C LEU A 17 13.22 0.35 -18.34
N ALA A 18 14.45 -0.15 -18.26
CA ALA A 18 15.08 -0.87 -19.37
C ALA A 18 14.33 -2.18 -19.72
N THR A 19 13.83 -2.88 -18.70
CA THR A 19 13.06 -4.11 -18.85
C THR A 19 11.65 -3.84 -19.38
N ALA A 20 11.02 -2.73 -18.94
CA ALA A 20 9.69 -2.29 -19.36
C ALA A 20 9.62 -1.85 -20.83
N LYS A 21 10.77 -1.60 -21.48
CA LYS A 21 10.91 -1.19 -22.90
C LYS A 21 10.11 0.10 -23.22
N THR A 22 8.99 -0.06 -23.93
CA THR A 22 8.17 1.07 -24.41
C THR A 22 7.07 1.50 -23.43
N ARG A 23 6.88 0.77 -22.34
CA ARG A 23 5.84 1.12 -21.36
C ARG A 23 6.30 2.26 -20.44
N THR A 24 5.38 3.16 -20.18
CA THR A 24 5.62 4.34 -19.32
C THR A 24 4.61 4.35 -18.17
N PRO A 25 4.86 3.58 -17.09
CA PRO A 25 3.92 3.49 -15.97
C PRO A 25 3.67 4.88 -15.35
N ARG A 26 2.40 5.21 -15.16
CA ARG A 26 1.95 6.47 -14.55
C ARG A 26 1.40 6.29 -13.15
N VAL A 27 0.99 5.06 -12.80
CA VAL A 27 0.45 4.70 -11.49
C VAL A 27 1.20 3.49 -10.97
N ALA A 28 1.61 3.55 -9.71
CA ALA A 28 2.11 2.40 -8.96
C ALA A 28 1.01 1.86 -8.04
N VAL A 29 0.89 0.53 -7.97
CA VAL A 29 -0.08 -0.15 -7.10
C VAL A 29 0.67 -1.14 -6.22
N VAL A 30 0.50 -1.07 -4.91
CA VAL A 30 1.04 -2.03 -3.96
C VAL A 30 -0.09 -2.89 -3.41
N LEU A 31 -0.06 -4.19 -3.72
CA LEU A 31 -1.09 -5.14 -3.29
C LEU A 31 -0.76 -5.72 -1.91
N GLY A 32 -1.76 -5.69 -1.03
CA GLY A 32 -1.73 -6.36 0.26
C GLY A 32 -2.03 -7.87 0.18
N SER A 33 -1.91 -8.54 1.31
CA SER A 33 -2.18 -9.98 1.46
C SER A 33 -3.62 -10.33 1.07
N GLY A 34 -3.80 -11.36 0.25
CA GLY A 34 -5.12 -11.80 -0.23
C GLY A 34 -5.76 -10.91 -1.31
N LEU A 35 -5.11 -9.80 -1.73
CA LEU A 35 -5.68 -8.81 -2.65
C LEU A 35 -5.13 -8.91 -4.08
N GLY A 36 -4.67 -10.09 -4.48
CA GLY A 36 -4.01 -10.34 -5.77
C GLY A 36 -4.87 -10.13 -7.02
N GLY A 37 -6.20 -10.05 -6.90
CA GLY A 37 -7.12 -9.98 -8.04
C GLY A 37 -6.94 -8.76 -8.97
N VAL A 38 -6.34 -7.67 -8.49
CA VAL A 38 -5.98 -6.52 -9.35
C VAL A 38 -4.93 -6.93 -10.39
N ALA A 39 -4.03 -7.85 -10.04
CA ALA A 39 -2.98 -8.32 -10.93
C ALA A 39 -3.55 -9.06 -12.16
N ASP A 40 -4.67 -9.74 -11.99
CA ASP A 40 -5.33 -10.49 -13.06
C ASP A 40 -6.01 -9.57 -14.10
N ALA A 41 -6.24 -8.30 -13.73
CA ALA A 41 -6.80 -7.29 -14.62
C ALA A 41 -5.73 -6.55 -15.45
N VAL A 42 -4.45 -6.77 -15.19
CA VAL A 42 -3.35 -6.15 -15.95
C VAL A 42 -3.19 -6.86 -17.28
N GLN A 43 -3.40 -6.12 -18.36
CA GLN A 43 -3.23 -6.61 -19.74
C GLN A 43 -1.77 -6.48 -20.17
N ASP A 44 -1.32 -7.44 -20.99
CA ASP A 44 0.06 -7.51 -21.53
C ASP A 44 1.12 -7.34 -20.43
N GLY A 45 0.90 -7.99 -19.29
CA GLY A 45 1.73 -7.86 -18.10
C GLY A 45 3.11 -8.49 -18.28
N LEU A 46 4.16 -7.69 -18.17
CA LEU A 46 5.54 -8.13 -18.02
C LEU A 46 5.81 -8.37 -16.53
N GLU A 47 6.16 -9.58 -16.16
CA GLU A 47 6.53 -9.92 -14.78
C GLU A 47 8.05 -9.82 -14.59
N ILE A 48 8.46 -9.20 -13.47
CA ILE A 48 9.86 -9.07 -13.05
C ILE A 48 9.96 -9.56 -11.61
N PRO A 49 10.61 -10.70 -11.33
CA PRO A 49 10.86 -11.15 -9.96
C PRO A 49 11.68 -10.11 -9.16
N TYR A 50 11.38 -9.92 -7.88
CA TYR A 50 12.15 -8.99 -7.03
C TYR A 50 13.62 -9.38 -6.96
N SER A 51 13.93 -10.67 -7.00
CA SER A 51 15.31 -11.19 -7.01
C SER A 51 16.14 -10.73 -8.20
N GLU A 52 15.52 -10.29 -9.29
CA GLU A 52 16.20 -9.78 -10.47
C GLU A 52 16.42 -8.25 -10.42
N ILE A 53 15.64 -7.56 -9.55
CA ILE A 53 15.71 -6.11 -9.42
C ILE A 53 16.82 -5.75 -8.43
N PRO A 54 17.82 -4.95 -8.82
CA PRO A 54 18.89 -4.54 -7.92
C PRO A 54 18.34 -3.96 -6.61
N HIS A 55 18.88 -4.41 -5.49
CA HIS A 55 18.58 -3.94 -4.13
C HIS A 55 17.15 -4.21 -3.61
N PHE A 56 16.29 -4.86 -4.39
CA PHE A 56 15.01 -5.33 -3.86
C PHE A 56 15.24 -6.55 -2.97
N VAL A 57 14.42 -6.65 -1.93
CA VAL A 57 14.38 -7.81 -1.04
C VAL A 57 13.14 -8.65 -1.32
N ASN A 58 13.21 -9.93 -1.00
CA ASN A 58 12.10 -10.86 -1.19
C ASN A 58 11.25 -10.96 0.07
N SER A 59 9.93 -11.02 -0.08
CA SER A 59 9.06 -11.34 1.06
C SER A 59 9.24 -12.78 1.50
N THR A 60 9.19 -12.99 2.80
CA THR A 60 9.22 -14.29 3.45
C THR A 60 7.81 -14.76 3.84
N VAL A 61 6.81 -13.91 3.63
CA VAL A 61 5.41 -14.17 4.01
C VAL A 61 4.71 -14.95 2.90
N GLU A 62 4.01 -16.01 3.30
CA GLU A 62 3.18 -16.82 2.39
C GLU A 62 2.09 -15.94 1.73
N GLY A 63 1.85 -16.16 0.43
CA GLY A 63 0.90 -15.36 -0.36
C GLY A 63 1.47 -14.11 -1.02
N HIS A 64 2.74 -13.75 -0.72
CA HIS A 64 3.45 -12.67 -1.41
C HIS A 64 4.34 -13.24 -2.54
N ALA A 65 3.90 -13.05 -3.80
CA ALA A 65 4.57 -13.63 -4.96
C ALA A 65 5.94 -13.03 -5.28
N GLY A 66 6.30 -11.90 -4.67
CA GLY A 66 7.61 -11.27 -4.79
C GLY A 66 7.97 -10.84 -6.23
N LYS A 67 7.03 -10.21 -6.95
CA LYS A 67 7.26 -9.74 -8.33
C LYS A 67 6.57 -8.42 -8.64
N LEU A 68 7.17 -7.64 -9.54
CA LEU A 68 6.53 -6.53 -10.22
C LEU A 68 5.80 -7.04 -11.46
N ILE A 69 4.66 -6.41 -11.77
CA ILE A 69 3.93 -6.59 -13.03
C ILE A 69 3.81 -5.22 -13.68
N ILE A 70 4.29 -5.08 -14.91
CA ILE A 70 4.19 -3.84 -15.69
C ILE A 70 3.31 -4.11 -16.89
N GLY A 71 2.21 -3.39 -17.00
CA GLY A 71 1.24 -3.61 -18.08
C GLY A 71 0.20 -2.51 -18.13
N SER A 72 -0.89 -2.74 -18.87
CA SER A 72 -2.00 -1.80 -18.96
C SER A 72 -3.14 -2.19 -18.02
N CYS A 73 -3.66 -1.23 -17.28
CA CYS A 73 -4.83 -1.41 -16.43
C CYS A 73 -5.79 -0.23 -16.64
N GLY A 74 -7.01 -0.51 -17.11
CA GLY A 74 -7.96 0.54 -17.45
C GLY A 74 -7.47 1.50 -18.56
N GLY A 75 -6.59 1.03 -19.46
CA GLY A 75 -5.98 1.85 -20.52
C GLY A 75 -4.81 2.72 -20.08
N VAL A 76 -4.33 2.58 -18.84
CA VAL A 76 -3.18 3.28 -18.27
C VAL A 76 -2.05 2.31 -18.02
N ASP A 77 -0.81 2.67 -18.39
CA ASP A 77 0.35 1.88 -18.01
C ASP A 77 0.58 1.97 -16.50
N VAL A 78 0.70 0.82 -15.86
CA VAL A 78 0.89 0.68 -14.41
C VAL A 78 2.10 -0.17 -14.08
N VAL A 79 2.68 0.06 -12.90
CA VAL A 79 3.55 -0.88 -12.23
C VAL A 79 2.85 -1.38 -10.97
N LEU A 80 2.77 -2.69 -10.81
CA LEU A 80 2.06 -3.32 -9.72
C LEU A 80 2.99 -4.22 -8.93
N MET A 81 3.05 -4.04 -7.62
CA MET A 81 3.74 -4.94 -6.70
C MET A 81 2.81 -6.07 -6.29
N LYS A 82 3.04 -7.29 -6.79
CA LYS A 82 2.33 -8.49 -6.33
C LYS A 82 3.03 -9.06 -5.09
N GLY A 83 2.65 -8.54 -3.93
CA GLY A 83 3.28 -8.76 -2.64
C GLY A 83 4.19 -7.60 -2.22
N ARG A 84 4.33 -7.42 -0.91
CA ARG A 84 5.24 -6.44 -0.28
C ARG A 84 6.05 -7.12 0.81
N VAL A 85 7.13 -6.48 1.23
CA VAL A 85 7.86 -6.87 2.44
C VAL A 85 7.38 -6.03 3.63
N HIS A 86 7.47 -6.60 4.82
CA HIS A 86 7.00 -5.95 6.04
C HIS A 86 8.15 -5.77 7.02
N PHE A 87 8.04 -4.78 7.89
CA PHE A 87 9.03 -4.49 8.89
C PHE A 87 9.24 -5.67 9.87
N TYR A 88 8.17 -6.42 10.19
CA TYR A 88 8.25 -7.59 11.07
C TYR A 88 9.01 -8.77 10.45
N GLU A 89 9.32 -8.75 9.16
CA GLU A 89 10.16 -9.76 8.51
C GLU A 89 11.67 -9.56 8.82
N GLY A 90 12.01 -8.48 9.54
CA GLY A 90 13.39 -8.16 9.93
C GLY A 90 14.11 -7.21 8.98
N TYR A 91 13.45 -6.73 7.95
CA TYR A 91 13.97 -5.72 7.03
C TYR A 91 13.97 -4.33 7.67
N SER A 92 14.94 -3.50 7.29
CA SER A 92 14.97 -2.08 7.68
C SER A 92 13.83 -1.30 7.02
N MET A 93 13.44 -0.16 7.64
CA MET A 93 12.47 0.76 7.03
C MET A 93 12.92 1.27 5.66
N GLU A 94 14.22 1.36 5.43
CA GLU A 94 14.80 1.74 4.15
C GLU A 94 14.52 0.69 3.07
N GLU A 95 14.71 -0.60 3.38
CA GLU A 95 14.41 -1.72 2.47
C GLU A 95 12.92 -1.87 2.21
N VAL A 96 12.08 -1.77 3.24
CA VAL A 96 10.61 -1.83 3.12
C VAL A 96 10.08 -0.75 2.18
N THR A 97 10.68 0.45 2.22
CA THR A 97 10.19 1.61 1.45
C THR A 97 11.00 1.93 0.20
N LEU A 98 12.05 1.16 -0.12
CA LEU A 98 12.84 1.33 -1.34
C LEU A 98 11.98 1.35 -2.60
N PRO A 99 10.99 0.44 -2.78
CA PRO A 99 10.15 0.43 -3.98
C PRO A 99 9.44 1.76 -4.26
N VAL A 100 8.97 2.46 -3.23
CA VAL A 100 8.28 3.75 -3.39
C VAL A 100 9.23 4.81 -3.97
N ARG A 101 10.48 4.85 -3.48
CA ARG A 101 11.52 5.76 -4.02
C ARG A 101 11.87 5.42 -5.46
N VAL A 102 11.91 4.12 -5.77
CA VAL A 102 12.14 3.63 -7.15
C VAL A 102 11.01 4.09 -8.07
N PHE A 103 9.76 3.96 -7.68
CA PHE A 103 8.62 4.43 -8.47
C PHE A 103 8.67 5.95 -8.69
N ASN A 104 9.05 6.70 -7.67
CA ASN A 104 9.25 8.15 -7.83
C ASN A 104 10.32 8.48 -8.87
N LEU A 105 11.47 7.78 -8.85
CA LEU A 105 12.56 7.96 -9.83
C LEU A 105 12.19 7.48 -11.24
N MET A 106 11.24 6.55 -11.37
CA MET A 106 10.63 6.19 -12.66
C MET A 106 9.68 7.27 -13.20
N GLY A 107 9.46 8.37 -12.47
CA GLY A 107 8.57 9.46 -12.86
C GLY A 107 7.10 9.25 -12.45
N ILE A 108 6.79 8.20 -11.70
CA ILE A 108 5.43 7.93 -11.24
C ILE A 108 5.05 8.91 -10.13
N ARG A 109 3.85 9.51 -10.23
CA ARG A 109 3.34 10.48 -9.25
C ARG A 109 2.09 10.02 -8.52
N SER A 110 1.51 8.90 -8.93
CA SER A 110 0.30 8.32 -8.31
C SER A 110 0.63 6.97 -7.69
N LEU A 111 0.37 6.82 -6.39
CA LEU A 111 0.56 5.58 -5.66
C LEU A 111 -0.77 5.11 -5.08
N ILE A 112 -1.13 3.87 -5.35
CA ILE A 112 -2.25 3.17 -4.70
C ILE A 112 -1.66 2.14 -3.74
N LEU A 113 -2.05 2.22 -2.48
CA LEU A 113 -1.68 1.26 -1.44
C LEU A 113 -2.92 0.46 -1.04
N THR A 114 -2.80 -0.85 -0.96
CA THR A 114 -3.85 -1.69 -0.40
C THR A 114 -3.32 -2.54 0.74
N ASN A 115 -4.16 -2.86 1.68
CA ASN A 115 -3.81 -3.73 2.80
C ASN A 115 -5.02 -4.55 3.29
N ALA A 116 -4.75 -5.66 3.96
CA ALA A 116 -5.66 -6.33 4.86
C ALA A 116 -5.53 -5.64 6.24
N ALA A 117 -6.65 -5.39 6.91
CA ALA A 117 -6.67 -4.72 8.20
C ALA A 117 -7.72 -5.30 9.16
N GLY A 118 -7.46 -5.21 10.45
CA GLY A 118 -8.45 -5.47 11.50
C GLY A 118 -9.35 -4.27 11.72
N GLY A 119 -10.68 -4.45 11.64
CA GLY A 119 -11.66 -3.40 11.92
C GLY A 119 -11.76 -3.13 13.42
N ALA A 120 -11.44 -1.90 13.84
CA ALA A 120 -11.58 -1.45 15.22
C ALA A 120 -12.85 -0.64 15.44
N ALA A 121 -13.35 0.07 14.42
CA ALA A 121 -14.59 0.82 14.50
C ALA A 121 -15.83 -0.09 14.38
N PRO A 122 -16.94 0.20 15.08
CA PRO A 122 -18.12 -0.67 15.12
C PRO A 122 -18.82 -0.87 13.78
N HIS A 123 -18.66 0.07 12.84
CA HIS A 123 -19.29 0.02 11.52
C HIS A 123 -18.46 -0.73 10.49
N LEU A 124 -17.22 -1.12 10.83
CA LEU A 124 -16.34 -1.89 9.96
C LEU A 124 -16.44 -3.38 10.30
N SER A 125 -16.91 -4.15 9.34
CA SER A 125 -17.06 -5.62 9.43
C SER A 125 -16.18 -6.32 8.39
N PRO A 126 -15.87 -7.61 8.56
CA PRO A 126 -15.14 -8.37 7.55
C PRO A 126 -15.78 -8.27 6.17
N GLY A 127 -15.00 -7.88 5.17
CA GLY A 127 -15.45 -7.57 3.82
C GLY A 127 -15.66 -6.09 3.53
N SER A 128 -15.68 -5.21 4.54
CA SER A 128 -15.76 -3.76 4.34
C SER A 128 -14.53 -3.22 3.64
N LEU A 129 -14.70 -2.23 2.76
CA LEU A 129 -13.62 -1.42 2.19
C LEU A 129 -13.57 -0.07 2.88
N MET A 130 -12.39 0.39 3.26
CA MET A 130 -12.16 1.68 3.91
C MET A 130 -11.06 2.47 3.20
N ALA A 131 -11.39 3.64 2.65
CA ALA A 131 -10.40 4.62 2.22
C ALA A 131 -9.72 5.19 3.46
N ILE A 132 -8.39 5.15 3.47
CA ILE A 132 -7.60 5.75 4.54
C ILE A 132 -7.51 7.24 4.27
N THR A 133 -8.02 8.05 5.19
CA THR A 133 -7.97 9.52 5.09
C THR A 133 -6.90 10.13 5.99
N ASP A 134 -6.49 9.39 7.02
CA ASP A 134 -5.38 9.75 7.91
C ASP A 134 -4.79 8.49 8.57
N HIS A 135 -3.64 8.64 9.24
CA HIS A 135 -3.04 7.52 9.94
C HIS A 135 -2.41 7.91 11.28
N ILE A 136 -2.26 6.90 12.12
CA ILE A 136 -1.48 6.97 13.36
C ILE A 136 -0.32 5.97 13.24
N ASN A 137 0.92 6.46 13.31
CA ASN A 137 2.11 5.62 13.28
C ASN A 137 2.49 5.17 14.70
N MET A 138 2.15 3.93 15.06
CA MET A 138 2.53 3.30 16.33
C MET A 138 3.63 2.24 16.15
N MET A 139 4.34 2.23 15.00
CA MET A 139 5.41 1.26 14.73
C MET A 139 6.68 1.52 15.56
N GLY A 140 6.82 2.73 16.15
CA GLY A 140 8.05 3.13 16.84
C GLY A 140 9.22 3.41 15.91
N GLU A 141 8.97 3.50 14.61
CA GLU A 141 9.95 3.73 13.53
C GLU A 141 9.42 4.76 12.54
N ASN A 142 10.34 5.45 11.87
CA ASN A 142 10.02 6.38 10.79
C ASN A 142 10.98 6.14 9.61
N PRO A 143 10.47 5.91 8.37
CA PRO A 143 11.30 5.61 7.20
C PRO A 143 12.17 6.80 6.74
N LEU A 144 11.98 7.99 7.32
CA LEU A 144 12.76 9.20 7.04
C LEU A 144 13.81 9.48 8.12
N GLN A 145 14.01 8.57 9.09
CA GLN A 145 15.03 8.70 10.11
C GLN A 145 16.42 8.56 9.49
N GLY A 146 17.38 9.34 9.99
CA GLY A 146 18.76 9.35 9.48
C GLY A 146 19.05 10.57 8.59
N PRO A 147 20.13 10.54 7.80
CA PRO A 147 20.48 11.61 6.87
C PRO A 147 19.42 11.79 5.78
N ASN A 148 19.05 13.04 5.51
CA ASN A 148 18.11 13.34 4.42
C ASN A 148 18.86 13.44 3.08
N ASP A 149 18.24 12.91 2.02
CA ASP A 149 18.65 13.16 0.64
C ASP A 149 17.60 14.08 -0.02
N GLU A 150 17.95 15.35 -0.24
CA GLU A 150 17.05 16.37 -0.77
C GLU A 150 16.52 16.06 -2.18
N ARG A 151 17.18 15.14 -2.89
CA ARG A 151 16.72 14.67 -4.20
C ARG A 151 15.39 13.91 -4.13
N PHE A 152 15.07 13.33 -2.97
CA PHE A 152 13.77 12.71 -2.71
C PHE A 152 12.74 13.69 -2.14
N GLY A 153 13.19 14.65 -1.30
CA GLY A 153 12.28 15.59 -0.67
C GLY A 153 12.91 16.36 0.51
N PRO A 154 12.15 17.22 1.16
CA PRO A 154 12.63 18.06 2.25
C PRO A 154 12.90 17.26 3.51
N ARG A 155 13.83 17.72 4.37
CA ARG A 155 14.13 17.09 5.66
C ARG A 155 12.90 16.91 6.56
N PHE A 156 11.98 17.87 6.53
CA PHE A 156 10.76 17.89 7.34
C PHE A 156 9.53 18.06 6.42
N PRO A 157 9.02 16.95 5.85
CA PRO A 157 7.81 17.02 5.02
C PRO A 157 6.56 17.32 5.85
N ASP A 158 5.66 18.11 5.29
CA ASP A 158 4.32 18.30 5.86
C ASP A 158 3.48 17.04 5.62
N MET A 159 3.00 16.44 6.72
CA MET A 159 2.20 15.22 6.70
C MET A 159 0.69 15.46 6.85
N SER A 160 0.22 16.71 6.86
CA SER A 160 -1.22 17.03 7.01
C SER A 160 -2.08 16.62 5.81
N GLY A 161 -1.46 16.28 4.67
CA GLY A 161 -2.15 15.84 3.46
C GLY A 161 -1.46 14.65 2.82
N VAL A 162 -1.24 13.56 3.56
CA VAL A 162 -0.61 12.32 3.04
C VAL A 162 -1.49 11.66 2.01
N TYR A 163 -2.76 11.47 2.34
CA TYR A 163 -3.76 10.87 1.45
C TYR A 163 -4.45 11.97 0.65
N THR A 164 -4.42 11.83 -0.67
CA THR A 164 -4.86 12.88 -1.59
C THR A 164 -6.38 12.96 -1.64
N PRO A 165 -7.02 14.07 -1.21
CA PRO A 165 -8.47 14.15 -1.11
C PRO A 165 -9.20 13.89 -2.43
N SER A 166 -8.71 14.41 -3.55
CA SER A 166 -9.32 14.17 -4.88
C SER A 166 -9.24 12.69 -5.30
N TYR A 167 -8.27 11.93 -4.79
CA TYR A 167 -8.17 10.49 -5.05
C TYR A 167 -9.18 9.70 -4.21
N VAL A 168 -9.40 10.12 -2.97
CA VAL A 168 -10.44 9.55 -2.09
C VAL A 168 -11.84 9.82 -2.70
N GLU A 169 -12.07 11.05 -3.17
CA GLU A 169 -13.33 11.42 -3.84
C GLU A 169 -13.57 10.57 -5.10
N ALA A 170 -12.55 10.44 -5.97
CA ALA A 170 -12.64 9.58 -7.15
C ALA A 170 -12.93 8.11 -6.78
N ALA A 171 -12.34 7.59 -5.69
CA ALA A 171 -12.64 6.25 -5.21
C ALA A 171 -14.09 6.10 -4.73
N HIS A 172 -14.65 7.11 -4.06
CA HIS A 172 -16.07 7.13 -3.67
C HIS A 172 -17.02 7.19 -4.87
N GLU A 173 -16.68 7.97 -5.90
CA GLU A 173 -17.47 8.00 -7.13
C GLU A 173 -17.54 6.63 -7.78
N ILE A 174 -16.36 5.99 -7.95
CA ILE A 174 -16.29 4.64 -8.52
C ILE A 174 -17.01 3.61 -7.63
N ALA A 175 -16.86 3.69 -6.30
CA ALA A 175 -17.55 2.79 -5.38
C ALA A 175 -19.09 2.88 -5.59
N ARG A 176 -19.62 4.08 -5.70
CA ARG A 176 -21.06 4.27 -6.01
C ARG A 176 -21.46 3.69 -7.38
N GLU A 177 -20.63 3.87 -8.42
CA GLU A 177 -20.89 3.33 -9.76
C GLU A 177 -20.96 1.80 -9.78
N ILE A 178 -20.15 1.11 -8.96
CA ILE A 178 -20.13 -0.35 -8.89
C ILE A 178 -21.04 -0.93 -7.79
N GLY A 179 -21.80 -0.07 -7.10
CA GLY A 179 -22.70 -0.49 -6.01
C GLY A 179 -21.94 -0.96 -4.74
N ALA A 180 -20.70 -0.52 -4.55
CA ALA A 180 -19.90 -0.80 -3.38
C ALA A 180 -20.07 0.26 -2.30
N VAL A 181 -19.93 -0.16 -1.03
CA VAL A 181 -19.82 0.77 0.09
C VAL A 181 -18.32 0.96 0.39
N LEU A 182 -17.86 2.20 0.31
CA LEU A 182 -16.51 2.59 0.72
C LEU A 182 -16.64 3.49 1.96
N PHE A 183 -16.10 3.02 3.09
CA PHE A 183 -16.01 3.81 4.31
C PHE A 183 -14.78 4.72 4.26
N GLU A 184 -14.69 5.67 5.17
CA GLU A 184 -13.49 6.45 5.44
C GLU A 184 -13.04 6.20 6.86
N GLY A 185 -11.72 6.35 7.13
CA GLY A 185 -11.23 6.20 8.49
C GLY A 185 -9.73 6.39 8.65
N VAL A 186 -9.33 6.36 9.92
CA VAL A 186 -7.95 6.47 10.38
C VAL A 186 -7.35 5.08 10.54
N TYR A 187 -6.24 4.84 9.84
CA TYR A 187 -5.49 3.59 9.94
C TYR A 187 -4.36 3.72 10.94
N MET A 188 -4.28 2.81 11.92
CA MET A 188 -3.16 2.75 12.85
C MET A 188 -2.19 1.65 12.45
N ALA A 189 -0.94 2.04 12.19
CA ALA A 189 0.13 1.10 11.85
C ALA A 189 0.86 0.62 13.10
N LEU A 190 1.06 -0.70 13.18
CA LEU A 190 1.74 -1.41 14.26
C LEU A 190 2.92 -2.20 13.72
N ARG A 191 3.87 -2.54 14.60
CA ARG A 191 5.07 -3.26 14.21
C ARG A 191 4.78 -4.73 13.83
N GLY A 192 3.87 -5.41 14.54
CA GLY A 192 3.70 -6.85 14.46
C GLY A 192 4.94 -7.62 14.97
N PRO A 193 5.07 -8.95 14.70
CA PRO A 193 4.13 -9.80 13.96
C PRO A 193 2.92 -10.29 14.77
N SER A 194 2.91 -10.10 16.10
CA SER A 194 1.77 -10.50 16.92
C SER A 194 0.56 -9.61 16.64
N TYR A 195 -0.63 -10.19 16.60
CA TYR A 195 -1.87 -9.43 16.71
C TYR A 195 -1.95 -8.75 18.07
N GLU A 196 -2.77 -7.73 18.13
CA GLU A 196 -2.96 -6.90 19.31
C GLU A 196 -3.69 -7.66 20.42
N THR A 197 -3.44 -7.28 21.66
CA THR A 197 -4.29 -7.69 22.77
C THR A 197 -5.60 -6.91 22.80
N PRO A 198 -6.68 -7.44 23.43
CA PRO A 198 -7.92 -6.69 23.62
C PRO A 198 -7.76 -5.35 24.34
N ALA A 199 -6.75 -5.21 25.21
CA ALA A 199 -6.45 -3.96 25.91
C ALA A 199 -5.81 -2.93 24.96
N GLU A 200 -4.90 -3.35 24.09
CA GLU A 200 -4.31 -2.51 23.06
C GLU A 200 -5.37 -2.02 22.08
N ILE A 201 -6.28 -2.87 21.60
CA ILE A 201 -7.37 -2.45 20.71
C ILE A 201 -8.27 -1.41 21.40
N ARG A 202 -8.62 -1.60 22.69
CA ARG A 202 -9.39 -0.59 23.42
C ARG A 202 -8.65 0.76 23.53
N MET A 203 -7.33 0.74 23.72
CA MET A 203 -6.49 1.93 23.71
C MET A 203 -6.49 2.60 22.33
N MET A 204 -6.23 1.84 21.27
CA MET A 204 -6.15 2.34 19.90
C MET A 204 -7.44 3.00 19.43
N ARG A 205 -8.58 2.41 19.75
CA ARG A 205 -9.90 3.03 19.51
C ARG A 205 -10.07 4.36 20.23
N LYS A 206 -9.59 4.47 21.47
CA LYS A 206 -9.63 5.74 22.21
C LYS A 206 -8.71 6.80 21.61
N LEU A 207 -7.63 6.38 20.93
CA LEU A 207 -6.73 7.27 20.20
C LEU A 207 -7.27 7.65 18.81
N GLY A 208 -8.41 7.08 18.38
CA GLY A 208 -9.07 7.43 17.14
C GLY A 208 -8.80 6.48 15.98
N ALA A 209 -8.26 5.27 16.21
CA ALA A 209 -8.10 4.28 15.16
C ALA A 209 -9.43 3.63 14.75
N ASP A 210 -9.72 3.60 13.45
CA ASP A 210 -10.84 2.87 12.86
C ASP A 210 -10.42 1.48 12.36
N ALA A 211 -9.19 1.35 11.88
CA ALA A 211 -8.61 0.08 11.47
C ALA A 211 -7.14 -0.02 11.93
N VAL A 212 -6.66 -1.26 12.10
CA VAL A 212 -5.29 -1.54 12.54
C VAL A 212 -4.60 -2.52 11.59
N GLY A 213 -3.28 -2.39 11.44
CA GLY A 213 -2.48 -3.33 10.64
C GLY A 213 -0.99 -3.04 10.69
N MET A 214 -0.18 -3.75 9.89
CA MET A 214 1.27 -3.81 10.05
C MET A 214 2.04 -3.32 8.81
N SER A 215 1.45 -2.42 8.01
CA SER A 215 2.01 -1.95 6.73
C SER A 215 1.57 -0.52 6.40
N THR A 216 1.71 -0.13 5.12
CA THR A 216 1.07 1.04 4.47
C THR A 216 1.61 2.40 4.91
N VAL A 217 1.71 2.67 6.21
CA VAL A 217 2.15 3.98 6.73
C VAL A 217 3.59 4.32 6.35
N PRO A 218 4.57 3.39 6.41
CA PRO A 218 5.92 3.67 5.92
C PRO A 218 5.94 4.06 4.43
N GLU A 219 5.22 3.32 3.59
CA GLU A 219 5.14 3.60 2.15
C GLU A 219 4.44 4.94 1.88
N ALA A 220 3.33 5.22 2.56
CA ALA A 220 2.61 6.49 2.43
C ALA A 220 3.47 7.68 2.88
N THR A 221 4.23 7.52 3.98
CA THR A 221 5.16 8.53 4.49
C THR A 221 6.24 8.87 3.45
N VAL A 222 6.86 7.84 2.85
CA VAL A 222 7.89 8.05 1.83
C VAL A 222 7.29 8.61 0.54
N ALA A 223 6.10 8.15 0.13
CA ALA A 223 5.42 8.69 -1.03
C ALA A 223 5.15 10.19 -0.87
N ARG A 224 4.64 10.62 0.29
CA ARG A 224 4.43 12.04 0.60
C ARG A 224 5.74 12.82 0.60
N HIS A 225 6.80 12.28 1.20
CA HIS A 225 8.14 12.87 1.17
C HIS A 225 8.65 13.10 -0.26
N CYS A 226 8.41 12.13 -1.16
CA CYS A 226 8.78 12.20 -2.57
C CYS A 226 7.81 13.02 -3.44
N GLY A 227 6.80 13.69 -2.87
CA GLY A 227 5.82 14.49 -3.60
C GLY A 227 4.85 13.68 -4.47
N MET A 228 4.59 12.42 -4.11
CA MET A 228 3.60 11.58 -4.79
C MET A 228 2.21 11.78 -4.18
N ASN A 229 1.18 11.65 -5.01
CA ASN A 229 -0.21 11.57 -4.58
C ASN A 229 -0.54 10.12 -4.15
N VAL A 230 -1.27 9.96 -3.06
CA VAL A 230 -1.55 8.65 -2.46
C VAL A 230 -3.05 8.41 -2.32
N LEU A 231 -3.49 7.24 -2.80
CA LEU A 231 -4.75 6.60 -2.42
C LEU A 231 -4.41 5.35 -1.62
N ALA A 232 -5.00 5.18 -0.44
CA ALA A 232 -4.84 3.95 0.32
C ALA A 232 -6.21 3.37 0.69
N ILE A 233 -6.38 2.07 0.48
CA ILE A 233 -7.64 1.36 0.77
C ILE A 233 -7.34 0.13 1.61
N SER A 234 -7.96 0.05 2.78
CA SER A 234 -7.98 -1.14 3.62
C SER A 234 -9.15 -2.05 3.24
N CYS A 235 -8.86 -3.34 3.07
CA CYS A 235 -9.84 -4.40 3.11
C CYS A 235 -9.93 -4.89 4.55
N ILE A 236 -11.06 -4.75 5.19
CA ILE A 236 -11.27 -5.24 6.55
C ILE A 236 -11.46 -6.76 6.46
N THR A 237 -10.49 -7.50 7.00
CA THR A 237 -10.49 -8.97 6.90
C THR A 237 -11.01 -9.66 8.15
N ASN A 238 -10.90 -9.00 9.29
CA ASN A 238 -11.33 -9.48 10.58
C ASN A 238 -11.78 -8.32 11.48
N VAL A 239 -12.56 -8.62 12.48
CA VAL A 239 -12.78 -7.70 13.60
C VAL A 239 -11.53 -7.72 14.47
N ALA A 240 -11.07 -6.56 14.94
CA ALA A 240 -9.87 -6.45 15.75
C ALA A 240 -10.03 -7.20 17.10
N ALA A 241 -8.90 -7.61 17.68
CA ALA A 241 -8.85 -8.49 18.84
C ALA A 241 -9.72 -8.02 20.02
N GLY A 242 -10.47 -8.96 20.60
CA GLY A 242 -11.35 -8.72 21.77
C GLY A 242 -12.64 -7.95 21.46
N LEU A 243 -12.94 -7.64 20.21
CA LEU A 243 -14.23 -7.07 19.80
C LEU A 243 -15.19 -8.17 19.28
N ALA A 244 -14.68 -9.34 18.94
CA ALA A 244 -15.44 -10.55 18.65
C ALA A 244 -15.04 -11.67 19.62
N ALA A 245 -15.90 -12.70 19.74
CA ALA A 245 -15.63 -13.84 20.63
C ALA A 245 -14.60 -14.83 20.07
N ALA A 246 -14.38 -14.83 18.76
CA ALA A 246 -13.43 -15.73 18.07
C ALA A 246 -12.00 -15.19 18.11
N GLU A 247 -11.03 -16.10 18.16
CA GLU A 247 -9.62 -15.79 17.93
C GLU A 247 -9.39 -15.39 16.44
N ILE A 248 -8.37 -14.56 16.20
CA ILE A 248 -8.01 -14.16 14.85
C ILE A 248 -7.18 -15.28 14.23
N ASP A 249 -7.63 -15.83 13.11
CA ASP A 249 -6.93 -16.83 12.32
C ASP A 249 -6.46 -16.21 10.99
N HIS A 250 -5.17 -16.37 10.69
CA HIS A 250 -4.60 -15.84 9.45
C HIS A 250 -5.21 -16.46 8.18
N SER A 251 -5.63 -17.73 8.25
CA SER A 251 -6.30 -18.39 7.12
C SER A 251 -7.67 -17.78 6.81
N GLU A 252 -8.42 -17.38 7.85
CA GLU A 252 -9.69 -16.65 7.68
C GLU A 252 -9.45 -15.24 7.13
N VAL A 253 -8.40 -14.55 7.59
CA VAL A 253 -7.97 -13.27 7.06
C VAL A 253 -7.74 -13.35 5.55
N MET A 254 -7.01 -14.36 5.09
CA MET A 254 -6.75 -14.59 3.66
C MET A 254 -8.03 -14.90 2.88
N ALA A 255 -8.91 -15.75 3.40
CA ALA A 255 -10.17 -16.13 2.75
C ALA A 255 -11.16 -14.96 2.61
N VAL A 256 -11.24 -14.08 3.61
CA VAL A 256 -12.04 -12.85 3.54
C VAL A 256 -11.42 -11.87 2.56
N GLY A 257 -10.08 -11.71 2.60
CA GLY A 257 -9.33 -10.86 1.67
C GLY A 257 -9.57 -11.26 0.22
N GLU A 258 -9.56 -12.55 -0.11
CA GLU A 258 -9.82 -13.05 -1.46
C GLU A 258 -11.25 -12.74 -1.93
N ARG A 259 -12.25 -12.91 -1.06
CA ARG A 259 -13.65 -12.60 -1.39
C ARG A 259 -13.88 -11.11 -1.62
N ALA A 260 -13.43 -10.27 -0.69
CA ALA A 260 -13.54 -8.81 -0.79
C ALA A 260 -12.61 -8.22 -1.85
N GLY A 261 -11.52 -8.92 -2.14
CA GLY A 261 -10.51 -8.54 -3.14
C GLY A 261 -11.08 -8.37 -4.54
N LYS A 262 -12.16 -9.07 -4.90
CA LYS A 262 -12.83 -8.89 -6.20
C LYS A 262 -13.44 -7.49 -6.34
N GLN A 263 -14.16 -7.03 -5.31
CA GLN A 263 -14.77 -5.70 -5.30
C GLN A 263 -13.70 -4.61 -5.24
N LEU A 264 -12.66 -4.81 -4.44
CA LEU A 264 -11.51 -3.92 -4.39
C LEU A 264 -10.78 -3.87 -5.74
N ALA A 265 -10.59 -5.01 -6.42
CA ALA A 265 -9.97 -5.06 -7.73
C ALA A 265 -10.78 -4.26 -8.77
N GLU A 266 -12.08 -4.41 -8.81
CA GLU A 266 -12.93 -3.62 -9.70
C GLU A 266 -12.83 -2.12 -9.41
N LEU A 267 -12.86 -1.73 -8.13
CA LEU A 267 -12.70 -0.33 -7.72
C LEU A 267 -11.35 0.23 -8.19
N ILE A 268 -10.23 -0.49 -7.95
CA ILE A 268 -8.89 -0.05 -8.33
C ILE A 268 -8.76 0.07 -9.84
N VAL A 269 -9.21 -0.92 -10.60
CA VAL A 269 -9.14 -0.90 -12.08
C VAL A 269 -9.86 0.32 -12.65
N ARG A 270 -11.03 0.67 -12.10
CA ARG A 270 -11.81 1.81 -12.57
C ARG A 270 -11.31 3.16 -12.07
N VAL A 271 -10.68 3.22 -10.90
CA VAL A 271 -10.15 4.48 -10.35
C VAL A 271 -8.84 4.90 -11.02
N ILE A 272 -7.99 3.97 -11.46
CA ILE A 272 -6.70 4.26 -12.09
C ILE A 272 -6.77 5.33 -13.19
N PRO A 273 -7.68 5.26 -14.19
CA PRO A 273 -7.79 6.30 -15.21
C PRO A 273 -8.16 7.69 -14.65
N ARG A 274 -8.97 7.74 -13.60
CA ARG A 274 -9.37 9.00 -12.95
C ARG A 274 -8.19 9.69 -12.27
N LEU A 275 -7.29 8.90 -11.61
CA LEU A 275 -6.12 9.46 -10.93
C LEU A 275 -5.12 10.12 -11.89
N VAL A 276 -5.05 9.62 -13.11
CA VAL A 276 -4.13 10.17 -14.13
C VAL A 276 -4.68 11.47 -14.72
N SER A 277 -5.99 11.58 -14.89
CA SER A 277 -6.63 12.80 -15.42
C SER A 277 -6.59 13.97 -14.42
N THR A 278 -6.51 13.71 -13.13
CA THR A 278 -6.45 14.73 -12.08
C THR A 278 -5.05 15.37 -11.94
N ASN A 279 -4.02 14.74 -12.51
CA ASN A 279 -2.63 15.22 -12.47
C ASN A 279 -2.18 15.94 -13.76
N SER A 280 -3.09 16.25 -14.67
CA SER A 280 -2.81 16.88 -15.98
C SER A 280 -2.91 18.39 -15.96
#